data_714ff39dfada98c33d622c71529e9820
#
_entry.id   714ff39dfada98c33d622c71529e9820
#
_cell.length_a   1.000
_cell.length_b   1.000
_cell.length_c   1.000
_cell.angle_alpha   90.00
_cell.angle_beta   90.00
_cell.angle_gamma   90.00
#
_symmetry.space_group_name_H-M   'P 1'
#
loop_
_entity.id
_entity.type
_entity.pdbx_description
1 polymer ?
#
loop_
_entity_poly.entity_id
_entity_poly.type
_entity_poly.pdbx_seq_one_letter_code
_entity_poly.pdbx_strand_id
1 'polypeptide(L)'
;MNNIPVLGIDVSKDKLDCALCVEGKYKSKVVTNNAQGFTDLLNWLHKWHVDSPHVCMEATGVYWEASAEFLAAHNLPVSVVNPAQIKAFGGSRLVRTKTDAVDARLIAEFCLRMTPEAWQPPSPAEQALRALVQRLDALQRMHTQERNRLSVAREAVRKGIADHLAWLDKEIEALTKQIRDHIDGDSDLKQKHDLLDSIPGVGERTIAAILAFGASPDHFANARQCVAFAGLNPRQHQSGSSVNGKPRMSKVGHALLRKTLYMPAMVTLYNTAWGKVFRNRLALAGKPPKLIIGAMMRKLLHVAFGVLKSGQPFNPALHGA
;
A
#
# COMPACT_ATOMS: atom_id res chain seq x y z
N MET A 1 -30.53 -15.17 2.18
CA MET A 1 -29.08 -14.95 2.40
C MET A 1 -28.38 -15.57 1.20
N ASN A 2 -27.60 -14.79 0.43
CA ASN A 2 -26.89 -15.32 -0.72
C ASN A 2 -25.91 -16.39 -0.25
N ASN A 3 -26.13 -17.62 -0.70
CA ASN A 3 -25.34 -18.79 -0.29
C ASN A 3 -24.07 -18.93 -1.19
N ILE A 4 -23.36 -17.80 -1.37
CA ILE A 4 -22.12 -17.79 -2.16
C ILE A 4 -21.06 -18.53 -1.34
N PRO A 5 -20.45 -19.60 -1.89
CA PRO A 5 -19.34 -20.26 -1.23
C PRO A 5 -18.19 -19.27 -0.97
N VAL A 6 -17.56 -19.37 0.19
CA VAL A 6 -16.40 -18.52 0.53
C VAL A 6 -15.20 -19.38 0.90
N LEU A 7 -14.01 -18.92 0.50
CA LEU A 7 -12.73 -19.56 0.81
C LEU A 7 -11.87 -18.59 1.61
N GLY A 8 -11.63 -18.89 2.87
CA GLY A 8 -10.64 -18.19 3.69
C GLY A 8 -9.26 -18.84 3.59
N ILE A 9 -8.24 -18.06 3.38
CA ILE A 9 -6.85 -18.54 3.26
C ILE A 9 -5.98 -17.79 4.27
N ASP A 10 -5.42 -18.54 5.21
CA ASP A 10 -4.30 -18.06 6.03
C ASP A 10 -2.99 -18.37 5.32
N VAL A 11 -2.19 -17.32 5.07
CA VAL A 11 -1.02 -17.38 4.20
C VAL A 11 0.26 -17.38 5.02
N SER A 12 1.09 -18.40 4.81
CA SER A 12 2.46 -18.44 5.30
C SER A 12 3.47 -18.59 4.15
N LYS A 13 4.76 -18.54 4.47
CA LYS A 13 5.82 -18.63 3.48
C LYS A 13 5.73 -19.92 2.65
N ASP A 14 5.51 -21.06 3.31
CA ASP A 14 5.66 -22.38 2.70
C ASP A 14 4.33 -23.07 2.43
N LYS A 15 3.23 -22.61 3.04
CA LYS A 15 1.91 -23.23 2.94
C LYS A 15 0.76 -22.23 2.99
N LEU A 16 -0.39 -22.66 2.46
CA LEU A 16 -1.69 -22.02 2.57
C LEU A 16 -2.62 -22.92 3.37
N ASP A 17 -3.13 -22.42 4.48
CA ASP A 17 -4.18 -23.08 5.25
C ASP A 17 -5.53 -22.55 4.75
N CYS A 18 -6.36 -23.43 4.19
CA CYS A 18 -7.59 -23.08 3.48
C CYS A 18 -8.82 -23.59 4.23
N ALA A 19 -9.84 -22.74 4.34
CA ALA A 19 -11.15 -23.09 4.91
C ALA A 19 -12.25 -22.70 3.93
N LEU A 20 -12.85 -23.68 3.27
CA LEU A 20 -13.99 -23.51 2.36
C LEU A 20 -15.29 -23.62 3.19
N CYS A 21 -16.14 -22.60 3.08
CA CYS A 21 -17.48 -22.59 3.67
C CYS A 21 -18.53 -22.73 2.57
N VAL A 22 -19.30 -23.80 2.62
CA VAL A 22 -20.46 -24.06 1.73
C VAL A 22 -21.65 -24.35 2.63
N GLU A 23 -22.74 -23.62 2.48
CA GLU A 23 -23.98 -23.81 3.27
C GLU A 23 -23.76 -23.86 4.79
N GLY A 24 -22.81 -23.06 5.28
CA GLY A 24 -22.48 -23.01 6.71
C GLY A 24 -21.58 -24.14 7.21
N LYS A 25 -21.23 -25.11 6.36
CA LYS A 25 -20.30 -26.21 6.68
C LYS A 25 -18.91 -25.88 6.20
N TYR A 26 -17.92 -26.16 7.05
CA TYR A 26 -16.51 -25.88 6.77
C TYR A 26 -15.76 -27.15 6.34
N LYS A 27 -14.94 -27.00 5.30
CA LYS A 27 -13.97 -27.99 4.84
C LYS A 27 -12.58 -27.36 4.89
N SER A 28 -11.59 -28.09 5.36
CA SER A 28 -10.22 -27.60 5.46
C SER A 28 -9.28 -28.34 4.50
N LYS A 29 -8.30 -27.61 3.98
CA LYS A 29 -7.23 -28.14 3.13
C LYS A 29 -5.96 -27.36 3.42
N VAL A 30 -4.84 -28.03 3.41
CA VAL A 30 -3.52 -27.38 3.41
C VAL A 30 -2.85 -27.69 2.08
N VAL A 31 -2.29 -26.68 1.43
CA VAL A 31 -1.52 -26.81 0.20
C VAL A 31 -0.20 -26.04 0.33
N THR A 32 0.79 -26.38 -0.49
CA THR A 32 2.05 -25.64 -0.55
C THR A 32 1.83 -24.25 -1.18
N ASN A 33 2.58 -23.24 -0.73
CA ASN A 33 2.52 -21.89 -1.30
C ASN A 33 3.42 -21.78 -2.54
N ASN A 34 3.05 -22.51 -3.60
CA ASN A 34 3.73 -22.53 -4.89
C ASN A 34 2.73 -22.93 -6.00
N ALA A 35 3.16 -22.88 -7.27
CA ALA A 35 2.32 -23.15 -8.43
C ALA A 35 1.60 -24.52 -8.36
N GLN A 36 2.28 -25.57 -7.85
CA GLN A 36 1.65 -26.90 -7.70
C GLN A 36 0.54 -26.86 -6.64
N GLY A 37 0.79 -26.24 -5.48
CA GLY A 37 -0.22 -26.14 -4.43
C GLY A 37 -1.41 -25.29 -4.83
N PHE A 38 -1.23 -24.26 -5.66
CA PHE A 38 -2.35 -23.46 -6.20
C PHE A 38 -3.22 -24.30 -7.14
N THR A 39 -2.60 -25.13 -7.99
CA THR A 39 -3.31 -26.09 -8.84
C THR A 39 -4.06 -27.14 -8.00
N ASP A 40 -3.43 -27.66 -6.96
CA ASP A 40 -4.04 -28.61 -6.02
C ASP A 40 -5.24 -27.99 -5.28
N LEU A 41 -5.20 -26.68 -5.02
CA LEU A 41 -6.31 -25.94 -4.42
C LEU A 41 -7.51 -25.85 -5.38
N LEU A 42 -7.29 -25.50 -6.66
CA LEU A 42 -8.35 -25.48 -7.66
C LEU A 42 -8.98 -26.86 -7.86
N ASN A 43 -8.17 -27.91 -7.97
CA ASN A 43 -8.64 -29.28 -8.08
C ASN A 43 -9.48 -29.70 -6.86
N TRP A 44 -9.10 -29.23 -5.68
CA TRP A 44 -9.87 -29.50 -4.47
C TRP A 44 -11.21 -28.77 -4.45
N LEU A 45 -11.28 -27.52 -4.94
CA LEU A 45 -12.53 -26.77 -5.07
C LEU A 45 -13.50 -27.48 -6.05
N HIS A 46 -12.99 -27.92 -7.19
CA HIS A 46 -13.79 -28.69 -8.19
C HIS A 46 -14.35 -29.99 -7.60
N LYS A 47 -13.62 -30.71 -6.73
CA LYS A 47 -14.14 -31.92 -6.03
C LYS A 47 -15.35 -31.62 -5.14
N TRP A 48 -15.50 -30.37 -4.69
CA TRP A 48 -16.63 -29.92 -3.90
C TRP A 48 -17.69 -29.22 -4.75
N HIS A 49 -17.58 -29.29 -6.10
CA HIS A 49 -18.47 -28.60 -7.05
C HIS A 49 -18.58 -27.10 -6.78
N VAL A 50 -17.46 -26.47 -6.42
CA VAL A 50 -17.37 -25.04 -6.16
C VAL A 50 -16.40 -24.42 -7.17
N ASP A 51 -16.97 -23.79 -8.22
CA ASP A 51 -16.18 -23.25 -9.33
C ASP A 51 -15.72 -21.79 -9.08
N SER A 52 -16.49 -21.01 -8.34
CA SER A 52 -16.17 -19.60 -8.11
C SER A 52 -16.52 -19.15 -6.68
N PRO A 53 -15.78 -19.63 -5.64
CA PRO A 53 -15.96 -19.10 -4.30
C PRO A 53 -15.41 -17.68 -4.21
N HIS A 54 -15.99 -16.87 -3.33
CA HIS A 54 -15.35 -15.61 -2.95
C HIS A 54 -14.14 -15.93 -2.03
N VAL A 55 -12.94 -15.69 -2.55
CA VAL A 55 -11.69 -15.94 -1.83
C VAL A 55 -11.34 -14.73 -0.97
N CYS A 56 -10.94 -14.96 0.27
CA CYS A 56 -10.44 -13.91 1.14
C CYS A 56 -9.12 -14.34 1.79
N MET A 57 -8.14 -13.47 1.81
CA MET A 57 -6.86 -13.70 2.46
C MET A 57 -6.33 -12.44 3.14
N GLU A 58 -5.46 -12.63 4.13
CA GLU A 58 -4.83 -11.55 4.87
C GLU A 58 -3.54 -11.09 4.18
N ALA A 59 -3.34 -9.77 4.04
CA ALA A 59 -2.14 -9.17 3.45
C ALA A 59 -0.96 -9.23 4.43
N THR A 60 -0.43 -10.42 4.70
CA THR A 60 0.74 -10.62 5.58
C THR A 60 2.02 -10.77 4.77
N GLY A 61 2.91 -9.77 4.86
CA GLY A 61 4.17 -9.74 4.10
C GLY A 61 3.93 -9.72 2.59
N VAL A 62 4.73 -10.50 1.83
CA VAL A 62 4.67 -10.64 0.37
C VAL A 62 4.15 -12.02 -0.07
N TYR A 63 3.94 -12.93 0.87
CA TYR A 63 3.68 -14.34 0.56
C TYR A 63 2.29 -14.61 -0.03
N TRP A 64 1.37 -13.66 0.11
CA TRP A 64 0.01 -13.75 -0.43
C TRP A 64 -0.07 -13.40 -1.92
N GLU A 65 0.89 -12.61 -2.45
CA GLU A 65 0.81 -12.01 -3.78
C GLU A 65 0.67 -13.07 -4.88
N ALA A 66 1.55 -14.07 -4.93
CA ALA A 66 1.52 -15.10 -5.96
C ALA A 66 0.22 -15.94 -5.95
N SER A 67 -0.30 -16.27 -4.77
CA SER A 67 -1.57 -17.02 -4.66
C SER A 67 -2.77 -16.17 -5.07
N ALA A 68 -2.80 -14.89 -4.69
CA ALA A 68 -3.87 -13.97 -5.08
C ALA A 68 -3.89 -13.73 -6.59
N GLU A 69 -2.74 -13.51 -7.21
CA GLU A 69 -2.58 -13.33 -8.65
C GLU A 69 -3.02 -14.58 -9.42
N PHE A 70 -2.57 -15.75 -8.96
CA PHE A 70 -2.96 -17.02 -9.58
C PHE A 70 -4.47 -17.24 -9.54
N LEU A 71 -5.10 -17.04 -8.40
CA LEU A 71 -6.55 -17.24 -8.24
C LEU A 71 -7.36 -16.19 -9.01
N ALA A 72 -6.92 -14.93 -9.03
CA ALA A 72 -7.54 -13.88 -9.82
C ALA A 72 -7.42 -14.15 -11.33
N ALA A 73 -6.27 -14.67 -11.82
CA ALA A 73 -6.08 -15.09 -13.20
C ALA A 73 -7.01 -16.24 -13.62
N HIS A 74 -7.49 -17.05 -12.66
CA HIS A 74 -8.52 -18.08 -12.87
C HIS A 74 -9.94 -17.57 -12.63
N ASN A 75 -10.16 -16.26 -12.68
CA ASN A 75 -11.46 -15.58 -12.54
C ASN A 75 -12.16 -15.80 -11.19
N LEU A 76 -11.43 -16.13 -10.14
CA LEU A 76 -12.00 -16.15 -8.80
C LEU A 76 -12.03 -14.72 -8.22
N PRO A 77 -13.14 -14.28 -7.59
CA PRO A 77 -13.16 -13.03 -6.84
C PRO A 77 -12.27 -13.17 -5.59
N VAL A 78 -11.15 -12.48 -5.57
CA VAL A 78 -10.17 -12.51 -4.47
C VAL A 78 -10.23 -11.19 -3.71
N SER A 79 -10.42 -11.23 -2.40
CA SER A 79 -10.28 -10.07 -1.51
C SER A 79 -9.04 -10.20 -0.65
N VAL A 80 -8.16 -9.20 -0.71
CA VAL A 80 -6.96 -9.11 0.12
C VAL A 80 -7.22 -8.07 1.20
N VAL A 81 -7.29 -8.50 2.45
CA VAL A 81 -7.74 -7.67 3.57
C VAL A 81 -6.60 -7.30 4.52
N ASN A 82 -6.75 -6.16 5.18
CA ASN A 82 -5.76 -5.72 6.16
C ASN A 82 -5.79 -6.62 7.39
N PRO A 83 -4.62 -7.11 7.88
CA PRO A 83 -4.51 -7.90 9.11
C PRO A 83 -5.24 -7.32 10.32
N ALA A 84 -5.27 -5.99 10.44
CA ALA A 84 -5.96 -5.33 11.53
C ALA A 84 -7.49 -5.57 11.51
N GLN A 85 -8.08 -5.78 10.33
CA GLN A 85 -9.53 -6.07 10.20
C GLN A 85 -9.84 -7.47 10.69
N ILE A 86 -9.05 -8.48 10.28
CA ILE A 86 -9.20 -9.87 10.74
C ILE A 86 -8.99 -9.95 12.24
N LYS A 87 -7.94 -9.29 12.77
CA LYS A 87 -7.69 -9.24 14.22
C LYS A 87 -8.85 -8.60 14.99
N ALA A 88 -9.40 -7.49 14.52
CA ALA A 88 -10.54 -6.82 15.17
C ALA A 88 -11.80 -7.71 15.12
N PHE A 89 -12.04 -8.37 13.99
CA PHE A 89 -13.17 -9.30 13.83
C PHE A 89 -13.02 -10.51 14.74
N GLY A 90 -11.83 -11.13 14.83
CA GLY A 90 -11.54 -12.22 15.77
C GLY A 90 -11.76 -11.80 17.25
N GLY A 91 -11.36 -10.58 17.60
CA GLY A 91 -11.62 -10.01 18.92
C GLY A 91 -13.13 -9.88 19.23
N SER A 92 -13.94 -9.46 18.27
CA SER A 92 -15.40 -9.36 18.42
C SER A 92 -16.09 -10.73 18.57
N ARG A 93 -15.45 -11.79 18.08
CA ARG A 93 -15.93 -13.18 18.18
C ARG A 93 -15.41 -13.92 19.43
N LEU A 94 -14.59 -13.26 20.26
CA LEU A 94 -13.95 -13.84 21.44
C LEU A 94 -13.16 -15.13 21.11
N VAL A 95 -12.57 -15.23 19.92
CA VAL A 95 -11.74 -16.35 19.52
C VAL A 95 -10.49 -16.39 20.40
N ARG A 96 -10.33 -17.46 21.18
CA ARG A 96 -9.23 -17.62 22.15
C ARG A 96 -8.12 -18.54 21.63
N THR A 97 -8.46 -19.48 20.77
CA THR A 97 -7.51 -20.44 20.19
C THR A 97 -6.91 -19.84 18.94
N LYS A 98 -5.58 -19.88 18.83
CA LYS A 98 -4.85 -19.44 17.66
C LYS A 98 -4.15 -20.64 17.03
N THR A 99 -4.61 -21.06 15.85
CA THR A 99 -3.97 -22.03 14.95
C THR A 99 -4.30 -21.62 13.53
N ASP A 100 -3.42 -21.95 12.58
CA ASP A 100 -3.58 -21.59 11.16
C ASP A 100 -4.95 -22.03 10.60
N ALA A 101 -5.45 -23.21 11.00
CA ALA A 101 -6.79 -23.70 10.62
C ALA A 101 -7.93 -22.85 11.21
N VAL A 102 -7.79 -22.34 12.43
CA VAL A 102 -8.75 -21.43 13.06
C VAL A 102 -8.69 -20.07 12.40
N ASP A 103 -7.50 -19.60 12.07
CA ASP A 103 -7.30 -18.31 11.41
C ASP A 103 -7.86 -18.34 9.98
N ALA A 104 -7.64 -19.40 9.19
CA ALA A 104 -8.27 -19.59 7.87
C ALA A 104 -9.81 -19.61 7.95
N ARG A 105 -10.38 -20.27 8.98
CA ARG A 105 -11.84 -20.29 9.21
C ARG A 105 -12.37 -18.92 9.60
N LEU A 106 -11.63 -18.16 10.42
CA LEU A 106 -11.97 -16.80 10.81
C LEU A 106 -11.99 -15.87 9.61
N ILE A 107 -11.01 -16.02 8.69
CA ILE A 107 -10.96 -15.27 7.42
C ILE A 107 -12.15 -15.61 6.54
N ALA A 108 -12.55 -16.90 6.43
CA ALA A 108 -13.73 -17.29 5.69
C ALA A 108 -15.01 -16.70 6.30
N GLU A 109 -15.15 -16.73 7.62
CA GLU A 109 -16.30 -16.12 8.32
C GLU A 109 -16.35 -14.60 8.13
N PHE A 110 -15.19 -13.93 8.17
CA PHE A 110 -15.07 -12.51 7.83
C PHE A 110 -15.55 -12.23 6.39
N CYS A 111 -15.08 -13.01 5.42
CA CYS A 111 -15.49 -12.90 4.03
C CYS A 111 -17.01 -13.02 3.87
N LEU A 112 -17.61 -14.04 4.48
CA LEU A 112 -19.05 -14.29 4.42
C LEU A 112 -19.89 -13.15 5.01
N ARG A 113 -19.44 -12.53 6.11
CA ARG A 113 -20.22 -11.51 6.82
C ARG A 113 -19.97 -10.10 6.35
N MET A 114 -18.73 -9.79 5.95
CA MET A 114 -18.31 -8.44 5.60
C MET A 114 -18.30 -8.20 4.10
N THR A 115 -18.34 -9.27 3.28
CA THR A 115 -18.32 -9.20 1.81
C THR A 115 -17.33 -8.15 1.29
N PRO A 116 -16.03 -8.27 1.63
CA PRO A 116 -15.03 -7.28 1.25
C PRO A 116 -14.93 -7.16 -0.28
N GLU A 117 -14.63 -5.95 -0.76
CA GLU A 117 -14.46 -5.70 -2.20
C GLU A 117 -13.35 -6.59 -2.79
N ALA A 118 -13.54 -7.04 -4.03
CA ALA A 118 -12.53 -7.82 -4.74
C ALA A 118 -11.30 -6.94 -5.01
N TRP A 119 -10.13 -7.51 -4.75
CA TRP A 119 -8.84 -6.91 -5.06
C TRP A 119 -8.61 -6.91 -6.57
N GLN A 120 -8.17 -5.77 -7.07
CA GLN A 120 -7.75 -5.64 -8.46
C GLN A 120 -6.24 -5.91 -8.53
N PRO A 121 -5.81 -6.95 -9.27
CA PRO A 121 -4.38 -7.20 -9.44
C PRO A 121 -3.72 -6.04 -10.18
N PRO A 122 -2.55 -5.58 -9.70
CA PRO A 122 -1.79 -4.58 -10.44
C PRO A 122 -1.29 -5.14 -11.77
N SER A 123 -1.11 -4.28 -12.76
CA SER A 123 -0.54 -4.69 -14.04
C SER A 123 0.90 -5.22 -13.87
N PRO A 124 1.42 -6.04 -14.80
CA PRO A 124 2.81 -6.47 -14.75
C PRO A 124 3.81 -5.30 -14.71
N ALA A 125 3.48 -4.19 -15.37
CA ALA A 125 4.29 -2.98 -15.35
C ALA A 125 4.29 -2.32 -13.95
N GLU A 126 3.13 -2.24 -13.29
CA GLU A 126 3.02 -1.73 -11.91
C GLU A 126 3.74 -2.64 -10.90
N GLN A 127 3.67 -3.96 -11.07
CA GLN A 127 4.38 -4.92 -10.23
C GLN A 127 5.90 -4.75 -10.33
N ALA A 128 6.42 -4.68 -11.56
CA ALA A 128 7.84 -4.44 -11.81
C ALA A 128 8.29 -3.09 -11.23
N LEU A 129 7.52 -2.01 -11.45
CA LEU A 129 7.79 -0.70 -10.89
C LEU A 129 7.81 -0.74 -9.35
N ARG A 130 6.87 -1.46 -8.73
CA ARG A 130 6.83 -1.65 -7.27
C ARG A 130 8.09 -2.30 -6.74
N ALA A 131 8.57 -3.36 -7.38
CA ALA A 131 9.81 -4.04 -7.00
C ALA A 131 11.03 -3.10 -7.09
N LEU A 132 11.14 -2.32 -8.19
CA LEU A 132 12.21 -1.34 -8.38
C LEU A 132 12.19 -0.23 -7.31
N VAL A 133 11.01 0.34 -7.03
CA VAL A 133 10.85 1.41 -6.02
C VAL A 133 11.16 0.90 -4.60
N GLN A 134 10.74 -0.31 -4.27
CA GLN A 134 11.07 -0.93 -2.98
C GLN A 134 12.57 -1.21 -2.85
N ARG A 135 13.22 -1.68 -3.92
CA ARG A 135 14.67 -1.87 -3.94
C ARG A 135 15.42 -0.56 -3.78
N LEU A 136 14.98 0.50 -4.46
CA LEU A 136 15.56 1.84 -4.33
C LEU A 136 15.47 2.35 -2.87
N ASP A 137 14.32 2.18 -2.21
CA ASP A 137 14.17 2.57 -0.81
C ASP A 137 15.10 1.76 0.11
N ALA A 138 15.31 0.48 -0.15
CA ALA A 138 16.23 -0.36 0.61
C ALA A 138 17.69 0.11 0.46
N LEU A 139 18.16 0.39 -0.76
CA LEU A 139 19.50 0.91 -1.01
C LEU A 139 19.73 2.27 -0.34
N GLN A 140 18.73 3.15 -0.38
CA GLN A 140 18.83 4.46 0.27
C GLN A 140 18.86 4.37 1.81
N ARG A 141 18.20 3.38 2.40
CA ARG A 141 18.34 3.11 3.84
C ARG A 141 19.74 2.63 4.17
N MET A 142 20.30 1.69 3.38
CA MET A 142 21.67 1.22 3.54
C MET A 142 22.66 2.37 3.42
N HIS A 143 22.53 3.22 2.39
CA HIS A 143 23.36 4.40 2.20
C HIS A 143 23.31 5.34 3.42
N THR A 144 22.11 5.62 3.94
CA THR A 144 21.96 6.46 5.12
C THR A 144 22.64 5.84 6.36
N GLN A 145 22.52 4.53 6.54
CA GLN A 145 23.18 3.81 7.63
C GLN A 145 24.69 3.88 7.52
N GLU A 146 25.26 3.63 6.34
CA GLU A 146 26.71 3.69 6.10
C GLU A 146 27.24 5.11 6.26
N ARG A 147 26.53 6.14 5.78
CA ARG A 147 26.89 7.54 5.97
C ARG A 147 26.96 7.92 7.45
N ASN A 148 25.97 7.47 8.24
CA ASN A 148 25.97 7.70 9.68
C ASN A 148 27.10 6.93 10.38
N ARG A 149 27.44 5.71 9.95
CA ARG A 149 28.60 4.96 10.45
C ARG A 149 29.90 5.67 10.13
N LEU A 150 30.06 6.17 8.90
CA LEU A 150 31.26 6.89 8.47
C LEU A 150 31.53 8.12 9.33
N SER A 151 30.49 8.83 9.76
CA SER A 151 30.64 10.05 10.54
C SER A 151 31.31 9.83 11.92
N VAL A 152 31.20 8.61 12.48
CA VAL A 152 31.75 8.23 13.79
C VAL A 152 32.79 7.12 13.71
N ALA A 153 33.16 6.68 12.50
CA ALA A 153 34.07 5.56 12.28
C ALA A 153 35.52 5.88 12.66
N ARG A 154 36.21 4.91 13.26
CA ARG A 154 37.65 4.97 13.45
C ARG A 154 38.38 4.74 12.13
N GLU A 155 39.60 5.24 12.00
CA GLU A 155 40.40 5.25 10.75
C GLU A 155 40.51 3.85 10.11
N ALA A 156 40.73 2.82 10.91
CA ALA A 156 40.93 1.43 10.45
C ALA A 156 39.77 0.89 9.58
N VAL A 157 38.54 1.43 9.69
CA VAL A 157 37.36 0.95 8.96
C VAL A 157 36.77 1.99 7.98
N ARG A 158 37.26 3.23 8.01
CA ARG A 158 36.71 4.34 7.20
C ARG A 158 36.74 4.03 5.71
N LYS A 159 37.88 3.50 5.22
CA LYS A 159 38.05 3.19 3.79
C LYS A 159 36.99 2.19 3.32
N GLY A 160 36.78 1.08 4.04
CA GLY A 160 35.78 0.08 3.64
C GLY A 160 34.36 0.63 3.63
N ILE A 161 34.01 1.51 4.59
CA ILE A 161 32.70 2.18 4.62
C ILE A 161 32.55 3.16 3.44
N ALA A 162 33.61 3.91 3.12
CA ALA A 162 33.59 4.84 1.98
C ALA A 162 33.47 4.10 0.65
N ASP A 163 34.19 2.99 0.46
CA ASP A 163 34.10 2.16 -0.74
C ASP A 163 32.68 1.59 -0.92
N HIS A 164 32.05 1.13 0.17
CA HIS A 164 30.64 0.66 0.16
C HIS A 164 29.65 1.79 -0.17
N LEU A 165 29.85 3.01 0.36
CA LEU A 165 29.04 4.16 0.00
C LEU A 165 29.14 4.49 -1.47
N ALA A 166 30.35 4.50 -2.04
CA ALA A 166 30.57 4.75 -3.47
C ALA A 166 29.89 3.70 -4.36
N TRP A 167 29.85 2.44 -3.92
CA TRP A 167 29.10 1.37 -4.59
C TRP A 167 27.59 1.61 -4.49
N LEU A 168 27.07 1.94 -3.30
CA LEU A 168 25.65 2.25 -3.10
C LEU A 168 25.19 3.44 -3.94
N ASP A 169 26.01 4.48 -4.09
CA ASP A 169 25.69 5.63 -4.94
C ASP A 169 25.48 5.22 -6.40
N LYS A 170 26.38 4.39 -6.96
CA LYS A 170 26.27 3.85 -8.32
C LYS A 170 25.01 3.01 -8.51
N GLU A 171 24.70 2.14 -7.55
CA GLU A 171 23.51 1.28 -7.61
C GLU A 171 22.22 2.11 -7.53
N ILE A 172 22.19 3.15 -6.68
CA ILE A 172 21.05 4.07 -6.55
C ILE A 172 20.84 4.85 -7.87
N GLU A 173 21.91 5.32 -8.49
CA GLU A 173 21.85 6.02 -9.78
C GLU A 173 21.34 5.11 -10.90
N ALA A 174 21.92 3.90 -11.02
CA ALA A 174 21.52 2.91 -12.01
C ALA A 174 20.04 2.50 -11.86
N LEU A 175 19.60 2.25 -10.62
CA LEU A 175 18.22 1.87 -10.33
C LEU A 175 17.24 3.04 -10.56
N THR A 176 17.65 4.27 -10.27
CA THR A 176 16.85 5.47 -10.56
C THR A 176 16.63 5.63 -12.06
N LYS A 177 17.70 5.40 -12.87
CA LYS A 177 17.58 5.37 -14.32
C LYS A 177 16.65 4.25 -14.80
N GLN A 178 16.80 3.04 -14.26
CA GLN A 178 15.95 1.89 -14.62
C GLN A 178 14.47 2.16 -14.31
N ILE A 179 14.14 2.82 -13.20
CA ILE A 179 12.77 3.25 -12.88
C ILE A 179 12.22 4.20 -13.93
N ARG A 180 13.01 5.18 -14.36
CA ARG A 180 12.61 6.13 -15.41
C ARG A 180 12.39 5.42 -16.73
N ASP A 181 13.37 4.62 -17.18
CA ASP A 181 13.30 3.85 -18.43
C ASP A 181 12.07 2.92 -18.43
N HIS A 182 11.74 2.31 -17.28
CA HIS A 182 10.56 1.45 -17.13
C HIS A 182 9.24 2.24 -17.27
N ILE A 183 9.15 3.42 -16.66
CA ILE A 183 7.97 4.30 -16.77
C ILE A 183 7.83 4.80 -18.22
N ASP A 184 8.91 5.23 -18.84
CA ASP A 184 8.91 5.74 -20.23
C ASP A 184 8.60 4.63 -21.26
N GLY A 185 8.91 3.38 -20.95
CA GLY A 185 8.65 2.21 -21.78
C GLY A 185 7.21 1.69 -21.76
N ASP A 186 6.38 2.12 -20.83
CA ASP A 186 4.96 1.72 -20.71
C ASP A 186 4.07 2.95 -20.94
N SER A 187 3.17 2.88 -21.91
CA SER A 187 2.35 4.02 -22.33
C SER A 187 1.38 4.52 -21.25
N ASP A 188 0.83 3.63 -20.43
CA ASP A 188 -0.09 3.99 -19.36
C ASP A 188 0.66 4.64 -18.19
N LEU A 189 1.77 4.03 -17.76
CA LEU A 189 2.63 4.62 -16.73
C LEU A 189 3.19 5.98 -17.17
N LYS A 190 3.59 6.12 -18.43
CA LYS A 190 4.10 7.40 -18.99
C LYS A 190 3.02 8.47 -18.97
N GLN A 191 1.82 8.18 -19.42
CA GLN A 191 0.71 9.14 -19.40
C GLN A 191 0.39 9.59 -17.97
N LYS A 192 0.32 8.66 -17.04
CA LYS A 192 0.09 8.95 -15.62
C LYS A 192 1.24 9.75 -15.00
N HIS A 193 2.49 9.45 -15.40
CA HIS A 193 3.67 10.18 -14.98
C HIS A 193 3.59 11.64 -15.40
N ASP A 194 3.32 11.92 -16.68
CA ASP A 194 3.27 13.29 -17.22
C ASP A 194 2.17 14.13 -16.56
N LEU A 195 1.04 13.50 -16.26
CA LEU A 195 -0.03 14.13 -15.47
C LEU A 195 0.44 14.50 -14.05
N LEU A 196 1.12 13.60 -13.35
CA LEU A 196 1.61 13.83 -11.99
C LEU A 196 2.76 14.84 -11.94
N ASP A 197 3.63 14.88 -12.96
CA ASP A 197 4.74 15.83 -13.07
C ASP A 197 4.25 17.28 -13.22
N SER A 198 3.04 17.46 -13.73
CA SER A 198 2.40 18.78 -13.79
C SER A 198 2.14 19.40 -12.41
N ILE A 199 2.21 18.63 -11.31
CA ILE A 199 1.92 19.11 -9.94
C ILE A 199 3.16 19.76 -9.34
N PRO A 200 3.18 21.09 -9.12
CA PRO A 200 4.37 21.78 -8.59
C PRO A 200 4.74 21.27 -7.19
N GLY A 201 5.99 20.81 -7.06
CA GLY A 201 6.55 20.30 -5.82
C GLY A 201 6.52 18.76 -5.70
N VAL A 202 5.93 18.07 -6.66
CA VAL A 202 6.00 16.61 -6.79
C VAL A 202 7.11 16.27 -7.79
N GLY A 203 8.07 15.45 -7.41
CA GLY A 203 9.19 15.06 -8.27
C GLY A 203 9.17 13.56 -8.55
N GLU A 204 10.03 13.13 -9.48
CA GLU A 204 10.18 11.79 -10.05
C GLU A 204 10.00 10.65 -9.03
N ARG A 205 10.70 10.75 -7.92
CA ARG A 205 10.67 9.73 -6.87
C ARG A 205 9.29 9.57 -6.23
N THR A 206 8.55 10.67 -6.11
CA THR A 206 7.19 10.67 -5.55
C THR A 206 6.20 10.15 -6.56
N ILE A 207 6.36 10.54 -7.82
CA ILE A 207 5.58 10.04 -8.95
C ILE A 207 5.73 8.52 -9.04
N ALA A 208 6.97 8.03 -9.09
CA ALA A 208 7.26 6.59 -9.12
C ALA A 208 6.60 5.84 -7.94
N ALA A 209 6.62 6.41 -6.73
CA ALA A 209 5.97 5.79 -5.57
C ALA A 209 4.43 5.81 -5.66
N ILE A 210 3.83 6.88 -6.18
CA ILE A 210 2.37 6.96 -6.40
C ILE A 210 1.94 5.89 -7.41
N LEU A 211 2.65 5.76 -8.53
CA LEU A 211 2.38 4.77 -9.56
C LEU A 211 2.61 3.33 -9.05
N ALA A 212 3.76 3.07 -8.42
CA ALA A 212 4.15 1.75 -7.92
C ALA A 212 3.19 1.17 -6.88
N PHE A 213 2.56 2.02 -6.07
CA PHE A 213 1.65 1.57 -5.01
C PHE A 213 0.18 1.78 -5.35
N GLY A 214 -0.13 2.01 -6.63
CA GLY A 214 -1.50 2.10 -7.11
C GLY A 214 -2.32 3.18 -6.41
N ALA A 215 -1.68 4.32 -6.06
CA ALA A 215 -2.39 5.43 -5.42
C ALA A 215 -3.19 6.24 -6.46
N SER A 216 -4.02 5.57 -7.24
CA SER A 216 -4.72 6.04 -8.44
C SER A 216 -6.21 5.68 -8.42
N PRO A 217 -7.02 6.27 -9.31
CA PRO A 217 -8.43 5.90 -9.49
C PRO A 217 -8.67 4.46 -9.94
N ASP A 218 -7.68 3.78 -10.49
CA ASP A 218 -7.79 2.39 -10.93
C ASP A 218 -7.94 1.43 -9.74
N HIS A 219 -7.37 1.81 -8.58
CA HIS A 219 -7.35 0.98 -7.37
C HIS A 219 -8.24 1.50 -6.25
N PHE A 220 -8.74 2.75 -6.34
CA PHE A 220 -9.57 3.36 -5.30
C PHE A 220 -10.76 4.11 -5.89
N ALA A 221 -11.95 3.88 -5.38
CA ALA A 221 -13.16 4.57 -5.82
C ALA A 221 -13.11 6.10 -5.60
N ASN A 222 -12.35 6.54 -4.60
CA ASN A 222 -12.23 7.97 -4.28
C ASN A 222 -10.92 8.31 -3.55
N ALA A 223 -10.55 9.59 -3.59
CA ALA A 223 -9.33 10.11 -2.96
C ALA A 223 -9.27 9.88 -1.43
N ARG A 224 -10.40 9.73 -0.74
CA ARG A 224 -10.41 9.49 0.72
C ARG A 224 -9.90 8.08 1.04
N GLN A 225 -10.28 7.09 0.24
CA GLN A 225 -9.76 5.71 0.35
C GLN A 225 -8.26 5.67 0.08
N CYS A 226 -7.79 6.33 -0.98
CA CYS A 226 -6.37 6.45 -1.31
C CYS A 226 -5.55 7.10 -0.15
N VAL A 227 -6.07 8.17 0.44
CA VAL A 227 -5.48 8.84 1.61
C VAL A 227 -5.47 7.94 2.85
N ALA A 228 -6.53 7.17 3.08
CA ALA A 228 -6.61 6.21 4.17
C ALA A 228 -5.59 5.08 3.96
N PHE A 229 -5.45 4.58 2.74
CA PHE A 229 -4.41 3.61 2.35
C PHE A 229 -3.00 4.11 2.68
N ALA A 230 -2.68 5.38 2.44
CA ALA A 230 -1.41 5.99 2.84
C ALA A 230 -1.29 6.27 4.36
N GLY A 231 -2.37 6.11 5.12
CA GLY A 231 -2.42 6.41 6.56
C GLY A 231 -2.31 7.89 6.89
N LEU A 232 -2.80 8.76 5.98
CA LEU A 232 -2.76 10.21 6.10
C LEU A 232 -4.07 10.84 6.60
N ASN A 233 -5.08 10.01 6.90
CA ASN A 233 -6.33 10.47 7.49
C ASN A 233 -6.15 10.86 8.97
N PRO A 234 -6.83 11.91 9.45
CA PRO A 234 -6.84 12.24 10.87
C PRO A 234 -7.61 11.17 11.64
N ARG A 235 -7.06 10.73 12.77
CA ARG A 235 -7.72 9.89 13.75
C ARG A 235 -8.16 10.78 14.91
N GLN A 236 -9.46 10.85 15.14
CA GLN A 236 -10.05 11.48 16.32
C GLN A 236 -10.13 10.45 17.45
N HIS A 237 -9.96 10.90 18.67
CA HIS A 237 -10.14 10.10 19.88
C HIS A 237 -10.98 10.93 20.85
N GLN A 238 -12.29 10.74 20.75
CA GLN A 238 -13.28 11.41 21.59
C GLN A 238 -14.24 10.37 22.15
N SER A 239 -14.52 10.43 23.44
CA SER A 239 -15.49 9.56 24.09
C SER A 239 -16.15 10.34 25.23
N GLY A 240 -17.45 10.52 25.12
CA GLY A 240 -18.24 11.32 26.07
C GLY A 240 -17.69 12.74 26.23
N SER A 241 -17.91 13.31 27.39
CA SER A 241 -17.43 14.67 27.76
C SER A 241 -16.00 14.68 28.31
N SER A 242 -15.50 13.53 28.80
CA SER A 242 -14.22 13.43 29.53
C SER A 242 -13.01 13.13 28.66
N VAL A 243 -13.19 12.50 27.48
CA VAL A 243 -12.08 12.17 26.58
C VAL A 243 -12.16 13.03 25.32
N ASN A 244 -11.32 14.06 25.25
CA ASN A 244 -11.20 14.94 24.10
C ASN A 244 -9.75 15.03 23.62
N GLY A 245 -9.26 13.95 23.01
CA GLY A 245 -7.89 13.86 22.52
C GLY A 245 -7.66 14.70 21.26
N LYS A 246 -6.51 15.39 21.18
CA LYS A 246 -6.14 16.12 19.94
C LYS A 246 -6.05 15.16 18.76
N PRO A 247 -6.68 15.48 17.61
CA PRO A 247 -6.57 14.66 16.41
C PRO A 247 -5.13 14.44 15.98
N ARG A 248 -4.78 13.20 15.62
CA ARG A 248 -3.45 12.82 15.14
C ARG A 248 -3.57 12.11 13.80
N MET A 249 -2.50 12.13 13.01
CA MET A 249 -2.41 11.31 11.80
C MET A 249 -2.54 9.83 12.16
N SER A 250 -3.37 9.07 11.45
CA SER A 250 -3.64 7.65 11.70
C SER A 250 -2.37 6.80 11.67
N LYS A 251 -1.51 7.00 10.68
CA LYS A 251 -0.32 6.19 10.36
C LYS A 251 -0.61 4.71 10.08
N VAL A 252 -1.86 4.27 10.20
CA VAL A 252 -2.30 2.95 9.75
C VAL A 252 -2.44 2.99 8.24
N GLY A 253 -1.58 2.24 7.53
CA GLY A 253 -1.54 2.24 6.06
C GLY A 253 -0.11 2.22 5.51
N HIS A 254 0.05 2.40 4.21
CA HIS A 254 1.29 2.18 3.47
C HIS A 254 2.42 3.15 3.87
N ALA A 255 3.39 2.66 4.64
CA ALA A 255 4.42 3.48 5.27
C ALA A 255 5.38 4.14 4.27
N LEU A 256 5.76 3.41 3.20
CA LEU A 256 6.69 3.93 2.20
C LEU A 256 6.06 5.06 1.38
N LEU A 257 4.82 4.89 0.91
CA LEU A 257 4.08 5.95 0.22
C LEU A 257 3.95 7.21 1.09
N ARG A 258 3.58 7.04 2.37
CA ARG A 258 3.51 8.17 3.31
C ARG A 258 4.86 8.85 3.51
N LYS A 259 5.96 8.08 3.67
CA LYS A 259 7.34 8.61 3.81
C LYS A 259 7.72 9.45 2.59
N THR A 260 7.41 8.97 1.38
CA THR A 260 7.79 9.62 0.13
C THR A 260 7.10 10.98 -0.05
N LEU A 261 5.91 11.18 0.51
CA LEU A 261 5.16 12.44 0.43
C LEU A 261 5.65 13.55 1.36
N TYR A 262 6.55 13.28 2.31
CA TYR A 262 6.97 14.27 3.29
C TYR A 262 7.79 15.41 2.67
N MET A 263 8.83 15.08 1.90
CA MET A 263 9.67 16.11 1.26
C MET A 263 8.92 16.91 0.19
N PRO A 264 8.13 16.30 -0.71
CA PRO A 264 7.25 17.05 -1.60
C PRO A 264 6.31 18.02 -0.89
N ALA A 265 5.73 17.60 0.25
CA ALA A 265 4.90 18.50 1.05
C ALA A 265 5.68 19.71 1.57
N MET A 266 6.92 19.52 2.01
CA MET A 266 7.81 20.61 2.39
C MET A 266 8.12 21.54 1.22
N VAL A 267 8.55 20.98 0.08
CA VAL A 267 8.85 21.76 -1.12
C VAL A 267 7.64 22.55 -1.57
N THR A 268 6.47 21.91 -1.64
CA THR A 268 5.22 22.57 -2.04
C THR A 268 4.88 23.74 -1.11
N LEU A 269 4.93 23.54 0.21
CA LEU A 269 4.56 24.58 1.19
C LEU A 269 5.47 25.82 1.15
N TYR A 270 6.74 25.65 0.78
CA TYR A 270 7.70 26.75 0.87
C TYR A 270 8.09 27.31 -0.50
N ASN A 271 8.02 26.52 -1.58
CA ASN A 271 8.57 26.91 -2.88
C ASN A 271 7.49 27.12 -3.97
N THR A 272 6.21 26.76 -3.72
CA THR A 272 5.14 26.97 -4.70
C THR A 272 4.12 28.03 -4.25
N ALA A 273 3.50 28.73 -5.20
CA ALA A 273 2.49 29.75 -4.88
C ALA A 273 1.27 29.14 -4.14
N TRP A 274 0.68 28.08 -4.70
CA TRP A 274 -0.48 27.42 -4.12
C TRP A 274 -0.21 26.78 -2.74
N GLY A 275 1.01 26.28 -2.53
CA GLY A 275 1.44 25.75 -1.25
C GLY A 275 1.60 26.83 -0.18
N LYS A 276 2.14 28.00 -0.56
CA LYS A 276 2.26 29.15 0.34
C LYS A 276 0.88 29.64 0.79
N VAL A 277 -0.09 29.73 -0.11
CA VAL A 277 -1.49 30.08 0.22
C VAL A 277 -2.06 29.08 1.22
N PHE A 278 -1.91 27.78 0.96
CA PHE A 278 -2.38 26.73 1.85
C PHE A 278 -1.71 26.82 3.24
N ARG A 279 -0.38 27.00 3.28
CA ARG A 279 0.40 27.14 4.50
C ARG A 279 -0.10 28.35 5.32
N ASN A 280 -0.19 29.52 4.69
CA ASN A 280 -0.54 30.74 5.37
C ASN A 280 -1.95 30.67 5.98
N ARG A 281 -2.92 30.12 5.25
CA ARG A 281 -4.28 29.89 5.77
C ARG A 281 -4.29 29.05 7.04
N LEU A 282 -3.53 27.95 7.08
CA LEU A 282 -3.47 27.09 8.25
C LEU A 282 -2.65 27.69 9.39
N ALA A 283 -1.59 28.44 9.10
CA ALA A 283 -0.80 29.16 10.09
C ALA A 283 -1.62 30.25 10.78
N LEU A 284 -2.39 31.03 10.03
CA LEU A 284 -3.35 32.02 10.56
C LEU A 284 -4.42 31.36 11.45
N ALA A 285 -4.83 30.13 11.14
CA ALA A 285 -5.72 29.34 11.99
C ALA A 285 -4.99 28.67 13.20
N GLY A 286 -3.77 29.09 13.54
CA GLY A 286 -3.02 28.63 14.70
C GLY A 286 -2.51 27.19 14.61
N LYS A 287 -2.42 26.60 13.41
CA LYS A 287 -1.96 25.20 13.26
C LYS A 287 -0.43 25.12 13.31
N PRO A 288 0.14 24.19 14.10
CA PRO A 288 1.59 24.06 14.22
C PRO A 288 2.23 23.53 12.93
N PRO A 289 3.52 23.86 12.63
CA PRO A 289 4.19 23.54 11.37
C PRO A 289 4.14 22.06 10.99
N LYS A 290 4.37 21.13 11.91
CA LYS A 290 4.30 19.68 11.65
C LYS A 290 2.90 19.21 11.24
N LEU A 291 1.84 19.83 11.76
CA LEU A 291 0.47 19.55 11.36
C LEU A 291 0.21 20.05 9.93
N ILE A 292 0.72 21.24 9.59
CA ILE A 292 0.60 21.82 8.25
C ILE A 292 1.27 20.92 7.20
N ILE A 293 2.46 20.39 7.51
CA ILE A 293 3.15 19.44 6.63
C ILE A 293 2.28 18.18 6.43
N GLY A 294 1.77 17.58 7.49
CA GLY A 294 0.88 16.42 7.39
C GLY A 294 -0.41 16.70 6.61
N ALA A 295 -0.97 17.90 6.75
CA ALA A 295 -2.12 18.33 5.97
C ALA A 295 -1.78 18.51 4.48
N MET A 296 -0.58 19.00 4.16
CA MET A 296 -0.11 19.11 2.77
C MET A 296 0.17 17.73 2.16
N MET A 297 0.78 16.79 2.89
CA MET A 297 0.95 15.40 2.42
C MET A 297 -0.40 14.80 1.99
N ARG A 298 -1.42 14.99 2.82
CA ARG A 298 -2.79 14.56 2.49
C ARG A 298 -3.32 15.31 1.25
N LYS A 299 -3.15 16.64 1.18
CA LYS A 299 -3.62 17.47 0.06
C LYS A 299 -2.95 17.07 -1.24
N LEU A 300 -1.63 16.79 -1.24
CA LEU A 300 -0.91 16.30 -2.42
C LEU A 300 -1.50 15.01 -2.96
N LEU A 301 -1.81 14.05 -2.11
CA LEU A 301 -2.40 12.80 -2.55
C LEU A 301 -3.83 12.98 -3.10
N HIS A 302 -4.62 13.91 -2.52
CA HIS A 302 -5.92 14.28 -3.09
C HIS A 302 -5.77 14.94 -4.47
N VAL A 303 -4.77 15.80 -4.64
CA VAL A 303 -4.49 16.46 -5.92
C VAL A 303 -4.03 15.45 -6.96
N ALA A 304 -3.07 14.59 -6.61
CA ALA A 304 -2.58 13.53 -7.49
C ALA A 304 -3.72 12.61 -7.96
N PHE A 305 -4.58 12.19 -7.03
CA PHE A 305 -5.77 11.40 -7.38
C PHE A 305 -6.73 12.17 -8.30
N GLY A 306 -6.95 13.46 -8.06
CA GLY A 306 -7.82 14.30 -8.88
C GLY A 306 -7.28 14.49 -10.29
N VAL A 307 -5.98 14.73 -10.43
CA VAL A 307 -5.27 14.87 -11.73
C VAL A 307 -5.37 13.57 -12.53
N LEU A 308 -5.08 12.43 -11.92
CA LEU A 308 -5.21 11.13 -12.58
C LEU A 308 -6.67 10.81 -12.96
N LYS A 309 -7.62 11.14 -12.10
CA LYS A 309 -9.05 10.88 -12.35
C LYS A 309 -9.62 11.75 -13.48
N SER A 310 -9.20 13.00 -13.58
CA SER A 310 -9.67 13.91 -14.62
C SER A 310 -8.96 13.73 -15.96
N GLY A 311 -7.75 13.12 -15.96
CA GLY A 311 -6.87 13.08 -17.14
C GLY A 311 -6.39 14.47 -17.56
N GLN A 312 -6.47 15.47 -16.66
CA GLN A 312 -6.07 16.86 -16.95
C GLN A 312 -4.90 17.26 -16.05
N PRO A 313 -3.93 18.02 -16.57
CA PRO A 313 -2.83 18.57 -15.79
C PRO A 313 -3.29 19.40 -14.60
N PHE A 314 -2.41 19.58 -13.63
CA PHE A 314 -2.68 20.38 -12.44
C PHE A 314 -3.10 21.81 -12.78
N ASN A 315 -4.21 22.26 -12.22
CA ASN A 315 -4.70 23.63 -12.38
C ASN A 315 -4.63 24.38 -11.02
N PRO A 316 -3.72 25.36 -10.86
CA PRO A 316 -3.57 26.12 -9.62
C PRO A 316 -4.83 26.90 -9.20
N ALA A 317 -5.66 27.35 -10.14
CA ALA A 317 -6.88 28.09 -9.86
C ALA A 317 -7.87 27.28 -8.99
N LEU A 318 -7.88 25.94 -9.10
CA LEU A 318 -8.72 25.07 -8.27
C LEU A 318 -8.22 24.97 -6.81
N HIS A 319 -7.08 25.55 -6.50
CA HIS A 319 -6.41 25.43 -5.21
C HIS A 319 -6.16 26.76 -4.52
N GLY A 320 -6.78 27.86 -5.03
CA GLY A 320 -6.74 29.18 -4.43
C GLY A 320 -5.40 29.89 -4.65
N ALA A 321 -4.76 29.63 -5.77
CA ALA A 321 -3.57 30.36 -6.23
C ALA A 321 -3.89 31.20 -7.44
#